data_7c7aa9fd3066d9189949ee97d56bd267
#
_entry.id   7c7aa9fd3066d9189949ee97d56bd267
#
_cell.length_a   1.000
_cell.length_b   1.000
_cell.length_c   1.000
_cell.angle_alpha   90.00
_cell.angle_beta   90.00
_cell.angle_gamma   90.00
#
_symmetry.space_group_name_H-M   'P 1'
#
loop_
_entity.id
_entity.type
_entity.pdbx_description
1 polymer ?
#
loop_
_entity_poly.entity_id
_entity_poly.type
_entity_poly.pdbx_seq_one_letter_code
_entity_poly.pdbx_strand_id
1 'polypeptide(L)'
;MLMVVPRRQAIRTLKGWATSVLFEAGAIRECEEHGWMIDRADPQAHDRAFDIARREPPPGISPKAAAVVIAEALESIGDTCPECPPD
;
A
#
# COMPACT_ATOMS: atom_id res chain seq x y z
N MET A 1 -0.67 26.78 12.69
CA MET A 1 0.11 25.64 13.09
C MET A 1 -0.26 24.43 12.28
N LEU A 2 0.70 23.73 11.86
CA LEU A 2 0.45 22.52 11.11
C LEU A 2 0.10 21.39 12.02
N MET A 3 -1.04 20.82 11.78
CA MET A 3 -1.39 19.63 12.44
C MET A 3 -0.88 18.46 11.65
N VAL A 4 -0.07 17.65 12.30
CA VAL A 4 0.38 16.43 11.64
C VAL A 4 -0.71 15.39 11.79
N VAL A 5 -1.38 15.11 10.69
CA VAL A 5 -2.39 14.07 10.65
C VAL A 5 -1.73 12.82 10.07
N PRO A 6 -1.81 11.68 10.76
CA PRO A 6 -1.27 10.45 10.19
C PRO A 6 -1.86 10.23 8.80
N ARG A 7 -1.01 9.86 7.87
CA ARG A 7 -1.40 9.75 6.47
C ARG A 7 -2.61 8.82 6.29
N ARG A 8 -2.62 7.73 7.01
CA ARG A 8 -3.70 6.75 6.91
C ARG A 8 -5.04 7.26 7.43
N GLN A 9 -5.01 8.17 8.41
CA GLN A 9 -6.25 8.74 8.93
C GLN A 9 -6.89 9.71 7.95
N ALA A 10 -6.10 10.30 7.07
CA ALA A 10 -6.60 11.24 6.07
C ALA A 10 -7.18 10.52 4.84
N ILE A 11 -6.94 9.22 4.71
CA ILE A 11 -7.36 8.47 3.54
C ILE A 11 -8.74 7.87 3.80
N ARG A 12 -9.67 8.13 2.89
CA ARG A 12 -11.08 7.76 3.07
C ARG A 12 -11.46 6.43 2.46
N THR A 13 -10.61 5.88 1.59
CA THR A 13 -10.93 4.62 0.92
C THR A 13 -10.01 3.52 1.41
N LEU A 14 -10.52 2.29 1.39
CA LEU A 14 -9.70 1.14 1.76
C LEU A 14 -8.53 0.95 0.80
N LYS A 15 -8.76 1.20 -0.48
CA LYS A 15 -7.70 1.10 -1.47
C LYS A 15 -6.59 2.11 -1.21
N GLY A 16 -6.95 3.36 -0.89
CA GLY A 16 -5.98 4.39 -0.57
C GLY A 16 -5.21 4.06 0.70
N TRP A 17 -5.92 3.54 1.71
CA TRP A 17 -5.27 3.12 2.95
C TRP A 17 -4.25 2.01 2.68
N ALA A 18 -4.64 0.99 1.90
CA ALA A 18 -3.76 -0.12 1.58
C ALA A 18 -2.52 0.36 0.83
N THR A 19 -2.70 1.25 -0.14
CA THR A 19 -1.59 1.82 -0.89
C THR A 19 -0.62 2.55 0.04
N SER A 20 -1.16 3.31 0.99
CA SER A 20 -0.36 4.03 1.97
C SER A 20 0.46 3.08 2.83
N VAL A 21 -0.14 1.99 3.29
CA VAL A 21 0.55 0.98 4.10
C VAL A 21 1.67 0.33 3.30
N LEU A 22 1.39 -0.01 2.05
CA LEU A 22 2.39 -0.65 1.18
C LEU A 22 3.57 0.28 0.92
N PHE A 23 3.32 1.57 0.73
CA PHE A 23 4.39 2.55 0.60
C PHE A 23 5.22 2.64 1.87
N GLU A 24 4.58 2.73 3.01
CA GLU A 24 5.28 2.84 4.30
C GLU A 24 6.16 1.63 4.55
N ALA A 25 5.68 0.44 4.17
CA ALA A 25 6.44 -0.79 4.33
C ALA A 25 7.57 -0.94 3.32
N GLY A 26 7.59 -0.12 2.28
CA GLY A 26 8.57 -0.25 1.20
C GLY A 26 8.25 -1.37 0.23
N ALA A 27 6.98 -1.80 0.19
CA ALA A 27 6.57 -2.92 -0.68
C ALA A 27 6.30 -2.49 -2.11
N ILE A 28 5.97 -1.21 -2.31
CA ILE A 28 5.68 -0.68 -3.64
C ILE A 28 6.45 0.62 -3.85
N ARG A 29 6.61 0.97 -5.11
CA ARG A 29 7.18 2.26 -5.52
C ARG A 29 6.32 2.87 -6.59
N GLU A 30 6.50 4.15 -6.83
CA GLU A 30 5.79 4.85 -7.89
C GLU A 30 6.71 5.02 -9.10
N CYS A 31 6.18 4.76 -10.29
CA CYS A 31 6.91 5.06 -11.52
C CYS A 31 7.04 6.57 -11.66
N GLU A 32 8.27 7.07 -11.71
CA GLU A 32 8.52 8.51 -11.74
C GLU A 32 7.93 9.20 -12.97
N GLU A 33 7.83 8.47 -14.08
CA GLU A 33 7.37 9.04 -15.34
C GLU A 33 5.85 8.98 -15.50
N HIS A 34 5.20 7.95 -14.95
CA HIS A 34 3.79 7.70 -15.23
C HIS A 34 2.90 7.65 -13.99
N GLY A 35 3.50 7.66 -12.81
CA GLY A 35 2.72 7.64 -11.56
C GLY A 35 2.06 6.31 -11.21
N TRP A 36 2.36 5.24 -11.93
CA TRP A 36 1.83 3.92 -11.61
C TRP A 36 2.51 3.33 -10.40
N MET A 37 1.73 2.65 -9.57
CA MET A 37 2.27 1.92 -8.43
C MET A 37 2.83 0.58 -8.90
N ILE A 38 4.00 0.24 -8.41
CA ILE A 38 4.72 -0.96 -8.84
C ILE A 38 5.13 -1.75 -7.61
N ASP A 39 4.81 -3.04 -7.61
CA ASP A 39 5.22 -3.96 -6.55
C ASP A 39 6.72 -4.23 -6.69
N ARG A 40 7.45 -4.02 -5.61
CA ARG A 40 8.90 -4.23 -5.60
C ARG A 40 9.26 -5.71 -5.48
N ALA A 41 8.27 -6.57 -5.29
CA ALA A 41 8.46 -8.01 -5.16
C ALA A 41 9.43 -8.38 -4.03
N ASP A 42 9.35 -7.65 -2.92
CA ASP A 42 10.18 -7.88 -1.74
C ASP A 42 9.33 -8.58 -0.68
N PRO A 43 9.55 -9.89 -0.44
CA PRO A 43 8.73 -10.62 0.54
C PRO A 43 8.81 -10.03 1.95
N GLN A 44 9.95 -9.49 2.34
CA GLN A 44 10.09 -8.90 3.67
C GLN A 44 9.26 -7.62 3.79
N ALA A 45 9.20 -6.84 2.72
CA ALA A 45 8.38 -5.64 2.70
C ALA A 45 6.90 -6.01 2.71
N HIS A 46 6.50 -7.07 2.00
CA HIS A 46 5.13 -7.57 2.05
C HIS A 46 4.76 -7.97 3.48
N ASP A 47 5.64 -8.68 4.17
CA ASP A 47 5.40 -9.07 5.55
C ASP A 47 5.26 -7.85 6.47
N ARG A 48 6.07 -6.82 6.25
CA ARG A 48 5.96 -5.58 7.03
C ARG A 48 4.60 -4.92 6.80
N ALA A 49 4.13 -4.93 5.54
CA ALA A 49 2.82 -4.33 5.22
C ALA A 49 1.69 -5.06 5.93
N PHE A 50 1.72 -6.39 5.93
CA PHE A 50 0.71 -7.17 6.65
C PHE A 50 0.78 -6.93 8.15
N ASP A 51 1.98 -6.81 8.70
CA ASP A 51 2.16 -6.52 10.12
C ASP A 51 1.59 -5.15 10.49
N ILE A 52 1.87 -4.13 9.68
CA ILE A 52 1.32 -2.79 9.89
C ILE A 52 -0.21 -2.85 9.84
N ALA A 53 -0.76 -3.57 8.87
CA ALA A 53 -2.21 -3.69 8.72
C ALA A 53 -2.85 -4.32 9.94
N ARG A 54 -2.22 -5.32 10.52
CA ARG A 54 -2.76 -5.98 11.71
C ARG A 54 -2.65 -5.13 12.96
N ARG A 55 -1.59 -4.32 13.06
CA ARG A 55 -1.40 -3.45 14.23
C ARG A 55 -2.21 -2.16 14.15
N GLU A 56 -2.44 -1.67 12.94
CA GLU A 56 -3.10 -0.38 12.73
C GLU A 56 -4.20 -0.49 11.68
N PRO A 57 -5.20 -1.35 11.90
CA PRO A 57 -6.28 -1.47 10.91
C PRO A 57 -7.07 -0.18 10.81
N PRO A 58 -7.72 0.08 9.67
CA PRO A 58 -8.56 1.26 9.54
C PRO A 58 -9.75 1.18 10.49
N PRO A 59 -10.33 2.32 10.89
CA PRO A 59 -11.48 2.32 11.78
C PRO A 59 -12.62 1.46 11.26
N GLY A 60 -13.18 0.62 12.12
CA GLY A 60 -14.28 -0.26 11.75
C GLY A 60 -13.88 -1.52 11.01
N ILE A 61 -12.59 -1.74 10.78
CA ILE A 61 -12.09 -2.91 10.04
C ILE A 61 -11.27 -3.77 11.00
N SER A 62 -11.55 -5.07 11.01
CA SER A 62 -10.78 -5.99 11.85
C SER A 62 -9.36 -6.18 11.29
N PRO A 63 -8.40 -6.57 12.14
CA PRO A 63 -7.05 -6.86 11.64
C PRO A 63 -7.02 -7.90 10.54
N LYS A 64 -7.88 -8.91 10.62
CA LYS A 64 -7.96 -9.96 9.60
C LYS A 64 -8.46 -9.39 8.28
N ALA A 65 -9.52 -8.56 8.33
CA ALA A 65 -10.05 -7.93 7.13
C ALA A 65 -9.05 -6.94 6.54
N ALA A 66 -8.31 -6.22 7.39
CA ALA A 66 -7.27 -5.31 6.93
C ALA A 66 -6.19 -6.05 6.13
N ALA A 67 -5.79 -7.24 6.60
CA ALA A 67 -4.81 -8.05 5.89
C ALA A 67 -5.34 -8.48 4.51
N VAL A 68 -6.62 -8.81 4.42
CA VAL A 68 -7.24 -9.16 3.14
C VAL A 68 -7.20 -7.98 2.17
N VAL A 69 -7.46 -6.77 2.67
CA VAL A 69 -7.39 -5.56 1.83
C VAL A 69 -5.98 -5.37 1.27
N ILE A 70 -4.96 -5.60 2.10
CA ILE A 70 -3.56 -5.52 1.63
C ILE A 70 -3.29 -6.55 0.54
N ALA A 71 -3.73 -7.79 0.74
CA ALA A 71 -3.52 -8.85 -0.25
C ALA A 71 -4.19 -8.50 -1.58
N GLU A 72 -5.41 -7.99 -1.53
CA GLU A 72 -6.12 -7.60 -2.74
C GLU A 72 -5.43 -6.43 -3.46
N ALA A 73 -4.91 -5.48 -2.69
CA ALA A 73 -4.19 -4.36 -3.28
C ALA A 73 -2.92 -4.85 -4.00
N LEU A 74 -2.19 -5.78 -3.40
CA LEU A 74 -1.00 -6.35 -4.02
C LEU A 74 -1.34 -7.09 -5.31
N GLU A 75 -2.46 -7.81 -5.34
CA GLU A 75 -2.90 -8.50 -6.54
C GLU A 75 -3.22 -7.53 -7.68
N SER A 76 -3.69 -6.34 -7.37
CA SER A 76 -4.04 -5.36 -8.39
C SER A 76 -2.84 -4.51 -8.84
N ILE A 77 -1.74 -4.55 -8.10
CA ILE A 77 -0.54 -3.79 -8.43
C ILE A 77 0.44 -4.72 -9.14
N GLY A 78 0.80 -4.37 -10.38
CA GLY A 78 1.77 -5.14 -11.13
C GLY A 78 3.20 -4.85 -10.70
N ASP A 79 4.13 -5.67 -11.18
CA ASP A 79 5.54 -5.50 -10.89
C ASP A 79 6.26 -4.67 -11.94
N THR A 80 5.55 -4.20 -12.95
CA THR A 80 6.10 -3.33 -13.98
C THR A 80 5.11 -2.22 -14.30
N CYS A 81 5.63 -1.08 -14.74
CA CYS A 81 4.77 0.01 -15.19
C CYS A 81 4.20 -0.35 -16.57
N PRO A 82 2.86 -0.39 -16.72
CA PRO A 82 2.27 -0.77 -18.01
C PRO A 82 2.50 0.25 -19.12
N GLU A 83 2.89 1.47 -18.80
CA GLU A 83 3.13 2.51 -19.79
C GLU A 83 4.61 2.66 -20.13
N CYS A 84 5.50 2.04 -19.38
CA CYS A 84 6.92 2.05 -19.71
C CYS A 84 7.18 1.02 -20.79
N PRO A 85 8.04 1.33 -21.78
CA PRO A 85 8.37 0.35 -22.80
C PRO A 85 9.12 -0.83 -22.19
N PRO A 86 8.88 -2.05 -22.67
CA PRO A 86 9.66 -3.20 -22.22
C PRO A 86 11.11 -3.08 -22.66
N ASP A 87 11.99 -3.53 -21.81
CA ASP A 87 13.43 -3.53 -22.13
C ASP A 87 13.78 -4.62 -23.14
#